data_84e559d6e5b4cd1f78542fe8ccc4a547
#
_entry.id   84e559d6e5b4cd1f78542fe8ccc4a547
#
_cell.length_a   1.000
_cell.length_b   1.000
_cell.length_c   1.000
_cell.angle_alpha   90.00
_cell.angle_beta   90.00
_cell.angle_gamma   90.00
#
_symmetry.space_group_name_H-M   'P 1'
#
loop_
_entity.id
_entity.type
_entity.pdbx_description
1 polymer ?
#
loop_
_entity_poly.entity_id
_entity_poly.type
_entity_poly.pdbx_seq_one_letter_code
_entity_poly.pdbx_strand_id
1 'polypeptide(L)'
;MKPIGLLATLAYTLLLTVLFQGKPLQQSIEDGALIYQDFCLQCHQSKGQGVPGSFPPLAESDYLKNNLIQSIQGVKYGMRGPIVVNGIPYDKLMAPQGLDDEEVADVLNYINNSWRNNITNFITPNKVSEL
;
A
#
# COMPACT_ATOMS: atom_id res chain seq x y z
N MET A 1 -21.03 -26.11 42.25
CA MET A 1 -21.38 -25.25 41.07
C MET A 1 -20.32 -25.49 40.02
N LYS A 2 -20.69 -25.91 38.82
CA LYS A 2 -19.73 -26.38 37.79
C LYS A 2 -19.12 -25.18 37.04
N PRO A 3 -17.79 -25.16 36.73
CA PRO A 3 -17.07 -24.03 36.09
C PRO A 3 -17.32 -23.92 34.58
N ILE A 4 -18.41 -24.50 34.06
CA ILE A 4 -18.72 -24.56 32.63
C ILE A 4 -18.97 -23.14 32.05
N GLY A 5 -19.57 -22.23 32.85
CA GLY A 5 -19.84 -20.86 32.39
C GLY A 5 -18.57 -20.01 32.13
N LEU A 6 -17.54 -20.21 32.96
CA LEU A 6 -16.29 -19.45 32.85
C LEU A 6 -15.47 -19.85 31.61
N LEU A 7 -15.48 -21.14 31.28
CA LEU A 7 -14.80 -21.65 30.08
C LEU A 7 -15.50 -21.19 28.78
N ALA A 8 -16.84 -21.17 28.79
CA ALA A 8 -17.62 -20.71 27.64
C ALA A 8 -17.41 -19.18 27.36
N THR A 9 -17.37 -18.37 28.42
CA THR A 9 -17.10 -16.92 28.27
C THR A 9 -15.68 -16.64 27.81
N LEU A 10 -14.67 -17.36 28.30
CA LEU A 10 -13.28 -17.26 27.83
C LEU A 10 -13.15 -17.66 26.38
N ALA A 11 -13.79 -18.75 25.96
CA ALA A 11 -13.77 -19.18 24.55
C ALA A 11 -14.46 -18.16 23.61
N TYR A 12 -15.57 -17.58 24.05
CA TYR A 12 -16.29 -16.56 23.29
C TYR A 12 -15.51 -15.26 23.14
N THR A 13 -14.86 -14.79 24.22
CA THR A 13 -14.01 -13.59 24.14
C THR A 13 -12.77 -13.82 23.27
N LEU A 14 -12.16 -15.00 23.33
CA LEU A 14 -11.04 -15.36 22.47
C LEU A 14 -11.45 -15.41 20.99
N LEU A 15 -12.63 -15.95 20.69
CA LEU A 15 -13.18 -16.00 19.33
C LEU A 15 -13.45 -14.59 18.78
N LEU A 16 -14.00 -13.68 19.61
CA LEU A 16 -14.24 -12.30 19.19
C LEU A 16 -12.94 -11.54 18.88
N THR A 17 -11.87 -11.75 19.64
CA THR A 17 -10.59 -11.08 19.38
C THR A 17 -9.96 -11.51 18.06
N VAL A 18 -10.16 -12.75 17.64
CA VAL A 18 -9.66 -13.24 16.33
C VAL A 18 -10.44 -12.64 15.17
N LEU A 19 -11.75 -12.38 15.35
CA LEU A 19 -12.61 -11.82 14.30
C LEU A 19 -12.39 -10.30 14.06
N PHE A 20 -11.77 -9.60 15.01
CA PHE A 20 -11.49 -8.15 14.91
C PHE A 20 -10.03 -7.82 14.54
N GLN A 21 -9.23 -8.81 14.18
CA GLN A 21 -7.87 -8.53 13.69
C GLN A 21 -7.95 -8.04 12.24
N GLY A 22 -7.49 -6.82 12.00
CA GLY A 22 -7.31 -6.28 10.65
C GLY A 22 -6.36 -7.16 9.82
N LYS A 23 -6.39 -6.99 8.50
CA LYS A 23 -5.50 -7.72 7.57
C LYS A 23 -4.03 -7.58 8.00
N PRO A 24 -3.28 -8.67 8.17
CA PRO A 24 -1.87 -8.58 8.51
C PRO A 24 -1.04 -8.02 7.35
N LEU A 25 0.07 -7.33 7.66
CA LEU A 25 0.94 -6.72 6.66
C LEU A 25 1.40 -7.71 5.59
N GLN A 26 1.73 -8.94 5.96
CA GLN A 26 2.17 -9.95 5.00
C GLN A 26 1.09 -10.26 3.95
N GLN A 27 -0.16 -10.42 4.37
CA GLN A 27 -1.27 -10.63 3.45
C GLN A 27 -1.50 -9.40 2.56
N SER A 28 -1.40 -8.20 3.13
CA SER A 28 -1.52 -6.94 2.38
C SER A 28 -0.43 -6.83 1.30
N ILE A 29 0.80 -7.24 1.59
CA ILE A 29 1.90 -7.27 0.61
C ILE A 29 1.61 -8.28 -0.52
N GLU A 30 1.11 -9.46 -0.20
CA GLU A 30 0.78 -10.49 -1.19
C GLU A 30 -0.35 -10.05 -2.12
N ASP A 31 -1.43 -9.50 -1.57
CA ASP A 31 -2.54 -8.94 -2.34
C ASP A 31 -2.08 -7.74 -3.18
N GLY A 32 -1.27 -6.87 -2.62
CA GLY A 32 -0.69 -5.72 -3.30
C GLY A 32 0.22 -6.09 -4.47
N ALA A 33 0.91 -7.23 -4.41
CA ALA A 33 1.72 -7.74 -5.52
C ALA A 33 0.87 -8.07 -6.75
N LEU A 34 -0.33 -8.62 -6.56
CA LEU A 34 -1.27 -8.91 -7.64
C LEU A 34 -1.81 -7.62 -8.24
N ILE A 35 -2.22 -6.66 -7.40
CA ILE A 35 -2.68 -5.34 -7.84
C ILE A 35 -1.58 -4.63 -8.65
N TYR A 36 -0.33 -4.69 -8.19
CA TYR A 36 0.80 -4.11 -8.90
C TYR A 36 0.96 -4.68 -10.31
N GLN A 37 0.83 -5.99 -10.48
CA GLN A 37 0.92 -6.66 -11.77
C GLN A 37 -0.16 -6.16 -12.75
N ASP A 38 -1.38 -5.96 -12.25
CA ASP A 38 -2.52 -5.62 -13.09
C ASP A 38 -2.56 -4.13 -13.46
N PHE A 39 -2.15 -3.24 -12.54
CA PHE A 39 -2.38 -1.80 -12.68
C PHE A 39 -1.11 -0.96 -12.80
N CYS A 40 0.03 -1.39 -12.27
CA CYS A 40 1.22 -0.54 -12.13
C CYS A 40 2.39 -0.95 -13.03
N LEU A 41 2.52 -2.25 -13.27
CA LEU A 41 3.66 -2.87 -13.93
C LEU A 41 3.94 -2.30 -15.32
N GLN A 42 2.90 -1.97 -16.08
CA GLN A 42 3.04 -1.46 -17.45
C GLN A 42 3.86 -0.16 -17.51
N CYS A 43 3.68 0.72 -16.53
CA CYS A 43 4.39 1.99 -16.47
C CYS A 43 5.66 1.91 -15.59
N HIS A 44 5.52 1.33 -14.40
CA HIS A 44 6.61 1.32 -13.41
C HIS A 44 7.56 0.12 -13.52
N GLN A 45 7.27 -0.83 -14.42
CA GLN A 45 8.08 -2.00 -14.75
C GLN A 45 8.20 -3.03 -13.59
N SER A 46 8.60 -4.25 -13.90
CA SER A 46 8.54 -5.40 -12.96
C SER A 46 9.45 -5.27 -11.73
N LYS A 47 10.49 -4.45 -11.80
CA LYS A 47 11.41 -4.16 -10.69
C LYS A 47 11.19 -2.78 -10.09
N GLY A 48 10.07 -2.12 -10.40
CA GLY A 48 9.80 -0.76 -9.95
C GLY A 48 10.80 0.29 -10.45
N GLN A 49 11.58 -0.02 -11.50
CA GLN A 49 12.64 0.86 -12.01
C GLN A 49 12.11 2.03 -12.85
N GLY A 50 10.85 1.96 -13.27
CA GLY A 50 10.24 2.96 -14.14
C GLY A 50 10.89 3.05 -15.51
N VAL A 51 10.64 4.17 -16.20
CA VAL A 51 11.24 4.53 -17.49
C VAL A 51 11.79 5.95 -17.38
N PRO A 52 13.10 6.16 -17.51
CA PRO A 52 13.72 7.47 -17.36
C PRO A 52 13.03 8.56 -18.18
N GLY A 53 12.72 9.70 -17.55
CA GLY A 53 12.06 10.83 -18.18
C GLY A 53 10.56 10.63 -18.50
N SER A 54 10.02 9.44 -18.27
CA SER A 54 8.62 9.12 -18.56
C SER A 54 7.85 8.66 -17.32
N PHE A 55 8.30 7.60 -16.68
CA PHE A 55 7.65 7.03 -15.50
C PHE A 55 8.66 6.94 -14.37
N PRO A 56 8.40 7.57 -13.21
CA PRO A 56 9.36 7.59 -12.11
C PRO A 56 9.61 6.19 -11.55
N PRO A 57 10.82 5.92 -11.03
CA PRO A 57 11.08 4.70 -10.32
C PRO A 57 10.32 4.68 -8.99
N LEU A 58 9.81 3.49 -8.65
CA LEU A 58 9.26 3.18 -7.33
C LEU A 58 10.30 2.46 -6.46
N ALA A 59 11.25 1.78 -7.10
CA ALA A 59 12.39 1.15 -6.42
C ALA A 59 13.33 2.22 -5.86
N GLU A 60 13.69 2.08 -4.58
CA GLU A 60 14.62 2.98 -3.87
C GLU A 60 14.22 4.47 -4.02
N SER A 61 12.91 4.74 -4.04
CA SER A 61 12.36 6.06 -4.29
C SER A 61 12.43 6.95 -3.05
N ASP A 62 13.16 8.06 -3.15
CA ASP A 62 13.16 9.11 -2.12
C ASP A 62 11.81 9.79 -1.99
N TYR A 63 11.06 9.89 -3.08
CA TYR A 63 9.71 10.46 -3.08
C TYR A 63 8.75 9.64 -2.22
N LEU A 64 8.70 8.32 -2.42
CA LEU A 64 7.85 7.43 -1.60
C LEU A 64 8.21 7.50 -0.12
N LYS A 65 9.50 7.57 0.19
CA LYS A 65 10.00 7.63 1.56
C LYS A 65 9.61 8.93 2.27
N ASN A 66 9.62 10.05 1.55
CA ASN A 66 9.47 11.38 2.15
C ASN A 66 8.07 11.98 1.96
N ASN A 67 7.23 11.43 1.08
CA ASN A 67 5.93 12.01 0.70
C ASN A 67 4.80 10.99 0.80
N LEU A 68 4.62 10.40 1.99
CA LEU A 68 3.65 9.32 2.20
C LEU A 68 2.21 9.73 1.82
N ILE A 69 1.76 10.89 2.26
CA ILE A 69 0.40 11.37 2.00
C ILE A 69 0.18 11.58 0.50
N GLN A 70 1.13 12.26 -0.16
CA GLN A 70 1.07 12.51 -1.60
C GLN A 70 1.13 11.20 -2.40
N SER A 71 1.87 10.20 -1.91
CA SER A 71 1.94 8.89 -2.54
C SER A 71 0.61 8.15 -2.46
N ILE A 72 -0.07 8.19 -1.31
CA ILE A 72 -1.41 7.60 -1.14
C ILE A 72 -2.41 8.32 -2.06
N GLN A 73 -2.43 9.65 -2.04
CA GLN A 73 -3.31 10.45 -2.89
C GLN A 73 -3.03 10.22 -4.38
N GLY A 74 -1.76 10.06 -4.75
CA GLY A 74 -1.34 9.79 -6.12
C GLY A 74 -1.88 8.47 -6.66
N VAL A 75 -1.85 7.41 -5.86
CA VAL A 75 -2.44 6.12 -6.26
C VAL A 75 -3.96 6.21 -6.31
N LYS A 76 -4.58 6.86 -5.32
CA LYS A 76 -6.04 6.93 -5.19
C LYS A 76 -6.68 7.83 -6.25
N TYR A 77 -6.11 9.02 -6.49
CA TYR A 77 -6.73 10.07 -7.32
C TYR A 77 -5.94 10.41 -8.59
N GLY A 78 -4.80 9.76 -8.77
CA GLY A 78 -3.86 10.12 -9.84
C GLY A 78 -2.97 11.30 -9.46
N MET A 79 -1.99 11.59 -10.32
CA MET A 79 -1.03 12.67 -10.12
C MET A 79 -0.91 13.54 -11.36
N ARG A 80 -0.76 14.84 -11.16
CA ARG A 80 -0.51 15.84 -12.19
C ARG A 80 0.57 16.82 -11.73
N GLY A 81 1.29 17.37 -12.69
CA GLY A 81 2.32 18.36 -12.46
C GLY A 81 3.66 17.75 -12.07
N PRO A 82 4.70 18.59 -12.03
CA PRO A 82 6.06 18.14 -11.86
C PRO A 82 6.32 17.59 -10.45
N ILE A 83 7.00 16.46 -10.39
CA ILE A 83 7.59 15.90 -9.17
C ILE A 83 9.07 15.61 -9.42
N VAL A 84 9.84 15.53 -8.36
CA VAL A 84 11.25 15.10 -8.42
C VAL A 84 11.37 13.77 -7.69
N VAL A 85 11.94 12.77 -8.35
CA VAL A 85 12.22 11.47 -7.78
C VAL A 85 13.69 11.13 -8.01
N ASN A 86 14.42 10.88 -6.92
CA ASN A 86 15.85 10.60 -6.95
C ASN A 86 16.65 11.68 -7.74
N GLY A 87 16.26 12.95 -7.58
CA GLY A 87 16.89 14.08 -8.24
C GLY A 87 16.50 14.28 -9.71
N ILE A 88 15.63 13.46 -10.29
CA ILE A 88 15.18 13.56 -11.68
C ILE A 88 13.75 14.10 -11.74
N PRO A 89 13.46 15.12 -12.55
CA PRO A 89 12.11 15.64 -12.72
C PRO A 89 11.25 14.73 -13.60
N TYR A 90 9.99 14.56 -13.21
CA TYR A 90 8.94 13.87 -13.96
C TYR A 90 7.68 14.75 -13.97
N ASP A 91 7.03 14.88 -15.12
CA ASP A 91 5.83 15.71 -15.31
C ASP A 91 4.83 15.02 -16.26
N LYS A 92 4.61 13.73 -16.07
CA LYS A 92 3.58 13.01 -16.82
C LYS A 92 2.38 12.73 -15.94
N LEU A 93 1.21 12.73 -16.57
CA LEU A 93 -0.03 12.35 -15.93
C LEU A 93 0.03 10.86 -15.49
N MET A 94 -0.20 10.61 -14.22
CA MET A 94 -0.60 9.31 -13.73
C MET A 94 -2.11 9.34 -13.50
N ALA A 95 -2.86 8.62 -14.31
CA ALA A 95 -4.31 8.54 -14.17
C ALA A 95 -4.70 7.77 -12.89
N PRO A 96 -5.85 8.09 -12.26
CA PRO A 96 -6.37 7.25 -11.18
C PRO A 96 -6.68 5.84 -11.70
N GLN A 97 -6.34 4.83 -10.93
CA GLN A 97 -6.48 3.43 -11.34
C GLN A 97 -7.85 2.82 -10.98
N GLY A 98 -8.70 3.56 -10.26
CA GLY A 98 -10.03 3.09 -9.85
C GLY A 98 -9.99 2.07 -8.71
N LEU A 99 -8.88 2.03 -7.97
CA LEU A 99 -8.71 1.15 -6.81
C LEU A 99 -9.51 1.65 -5.61
N ASP A 100 -10.04 0.73 -4.82
CA ASP A 100 -10.65 1.05 -3.54
C ASP A 100 -9.61 1.30 -2.44
N ASP A 101 -10.05 1.70 -1.25
CA ASP A 101 -9.13 2.08 -0.17
C ASP A 101 -8.28 0.90 0.36
N GLU A 102 -8.80 -0.32 0.28
CA GLU A 102 -8.06 -1.53 0.65
C GLU A 102 -6.99 -1.85 -0.41
N GLU A 103 -7.35 -1.80 -1.67
CA GLU A 103 -6.44 -2.04 -2.79
C GLU A 103 -5.31 -1.00 -2.85
N VAL A 104 -5.62 0.27 -2.58
CA VAL A 104 -4.61 1.34 -2.47
C VAL A 104 -3.64 1.07 -1.33
N ALA A 105 -4.15 0.66 -0.16
CA ALA A 105 -3.31 0.30 0.98
C ALA A 105 -2.41 -0.89 0.65
N ASP A 106 -2.96 -1.94 0.06
CA ASP A 106 -2.25 -3.18 -0.26
C ASP A 106 -1.13 -2.94 -1.28
N VAL A 107 -1.41 -2.26 -2.38
CA VAL A 107 -0.39 -2.01 -3.40
C VAL A 107 0.74 -1.12 -2.88
N LEU A 108 0.45 -0.14 -2.03
CA LEU A 108 1.48 0.69 -1.41
C LEU A 108 2.30 -0.09 -0.37
N ASN A 109 1.68 -0.98 0.40
CA ASN A 109 2.40 -1.87 1.31
C ASN A 109 3.34 -2.81 0.55
N TYR A 110 2.91 -3.34 -0.61
CA TYR A 110 3.78 -4.10 -1.50
C TYR A 110 4.97 -3.25 -1.99
N ILE A 111 4.71 -2.07 -2.56
CA ILE A 111 5.74 -1.17 -3.09
C ILE A 111 6.75 -0.79 -1.99
N ASN A 112 6.25 -0.41 -0.81
CA ASN A 112 7.08 0.01 0.32
C ASN A 112 8.00 -1.09 0.88
N ASN A 113 7.65 -2.35 0.65
CA ASN A 113 8.42 -3.52 1.08
C ASN A 113 9.11 -4.27 -0.06
N SER A 114 9.11 -3.71 -1.28
CA SER A 114 9.74 -4.30 -2.47
C SER A 114 11.00 -3.55 -2.87
N TRP A 115 11.85 -4.19 -3.65
CA TRP A 115 13.01 -3.59 -4.34
C TRP A 115 13.91 -2.75 -3.43
N ARG A 116 14.14 -3.19 -2.18
CA ARG A 116 14.93 -2.50 -1.15
C ARG A 116 14.33 -1.18 -0.64
N ASN A 117 13.04 -0.94 -0.86
CA ASN A 117 12.35 0.24 -0.31
C ASN A 117 12.19 0.09 1.18
N ASN A 118 12.47 -0.58 1.97
CA ASN A 118 12.40 -0.68 3.43
C ASN A 118 11.67 0.52 4.11
N ILE A 119 10.45 0.79 3.67
CA ILE A 119 9.58 1.85 4.21
C ILE A 119 8.62 1.21 5.22
N THR A 120 8.84 1.46 6.51
CA THR A 120 8.18 0.75 7.61
C THR A 120 6.77 1.22 7.95
N ASN A 121 6.24 2.23 7.26
CA ASN A 121 4.89 2.75 7.50
C ASN A 121 3.84 1.78 6.96
N PHE A 122 3.21 1.01 7.83
CA PHE A 122 2.05 0.19 7.46
C PHE A 122 0.87 1.09 7.10
N ILE A 123 0.37 0.95 5.89
CA ILE A 123 -0.77 1.70 5.38
C ILE A 123 -2.01 0.81 5.56
N THR A 124 -3.03 1.37 6.22
CA THR A 124 -4.32 0.71 6.44
C THR A 124 -5.39 1.34 5.53
N PRO A 125 -6.46 0.61 5.20
CA PRO A 125 -7.59 1.18 4.46
C PRO A 125 -8.19 2.42 5.13
N ASN A 126 -8.26 2.44 6.47
CA ASN A 126 -8.73 3.61 7.21
C ASN A 126 -7.86 4.84 6.95
N LYS A 127 -6.53 4.68 6.93
CA LYS A 127 -5.62 5.78 6.60
C LYS A 127 -5.84 6.31 5.19
N VAL A 128 -6.14 5.44 4.24
CA VAL A 128 -6.45 5.82 2.86
C VAL A 128 -7.80 6.56 2.78
N SER A 129 -8.80 6.11 3.53
CA SER A 129 -10.15 6.72 3.54
C SER A 129 -10.18 8.13 4.13
N GLU A 130 -9.22 8.48 4.99
CA GLU A 130 -9.10 9.81 5.62
C GLU A 130 -8.49 10.87 4.69
N LEU A 131 -8.00 10.48 3.51
CA LEU A 131 -7.31 11.33 2.53
C LEU A 131 -8.11 11.50 1.26
#